data_18cc049ee68069be6039df0d2b45020d
#
_entry.id   18cc049ee68069be6039df0d2b45020d
#
_cell.length_a   1.000
_cell.length_b   1.000
_cell.length_c   1.000
_cell.angle_alpha   90.00
_cell.angle_beta   90.00
_cell.angle_gamma   90.00
#
_symmetry.space_group_name_H-M   'P 1'
#
loop_
_entity.id
_entity.type
_entity.pdbx_description
1 polymer ?
#
loop_
_entity_poly.entity_id
_entity_poly.type
_entity_poly.pdbx_seq_one_letter_code
_entity_poly.pdbx_strand_id
1 'polypeptide(L)'
;MTTNPQGAATKTTRACPIDYPAAHPGQIVLVFQGGGALGAYQAGVYEALHEAGIEPDWMIGTSIGAINGSLIAGNELQNRVPRLREFWDRMADKAPWHAWPAWAQTAQPLSYWKTVSYGVPGFFEPNPLAFLGPHIRLGSDRVGYYSTAPLEQTLLELVDFSLINRCKPRLTVGAAHVRTSQMRYFDGRDGEIGVKHIMASGALPPAFPAVRIDGELYWDGAILSNTPTEVVFDDTPRRNSLIFAVHMWNPTGPEPETMWEVLHRQKDIQYSSRVANHIARQMQIHRLRHVITQLVQHIPEDLRNSEAVRALETYGCLTRMHIVRLLAPRLANEDHTKDVDFTPAGIRRRWEAGYANARRAIERAPWRAEFGPLDGVILHEPEDATRLHDVLSDAAPAAQPDGAARPLAPSAAKA
;
A
#
# COMPACT_ATOMS: atom_id res chain seq x y z
N MET A 1 2.22 3.89 49.34
CA MET A 1 2.21 2.81 48.38
C MET A 1 2.65 3.39 47.03
N THR A 2 3.90 3.21 46.74
CA THR A 2 4.60 3.77 45.58
C THR A 2 4.42 2.81 44.40
N THR A 3 3.70 3.23 43.39
CA THR A 3 3.57 2.50 42.12
C THR A 3 4.79 2.76 41.24
N ASN A 4 5.55 1.71 41.00
CA ASN A 4 6.71 1.66 40.14
C ASN A 4 6.26 1.75 38.66
N PRO A 5 6.79 2.67 37.81
CA PRO A 5 6.52 2.65 36.39
C PRO A 5 7.36 1.54 35.74
N GLN A 6 6.66 0.55 35.20
CA GLN A 6 7.25 -0.53 34.41
C GLN A 6 8.01 0.04 33.20
N GLY A 7 9.27 -0.37 33.08
CA GLY A 7 10.18 0.05 32.06
C GLY A 7 9.67 -0.26 30.64
N ALA A 8 9.66 0.77 29.81
CA ALA A 8 9.54 0.63 28.38
C ALA A 8 10.76 -0.17 27.88
N ALA A 9 10.53 -1.39 27.41
CA ALA A 9 11.53 -2.18 26.75
C ALA A 9 12.01 -1.42 25.50
N THR A 10 13.25 -1.01 25.49
CA THR A 10 13.92 -0.41 24.33
C THR A 10 13.92 -1.45 23.22
N LYS A 11 13.07 -1.26 22.22
CA LYS A 11 13.07 -2.09 21.00
C LYS A 11 14.42 -1.90 20.31
N THR A 12 15.21 -2.94 20.25
CA THR A 12 16.48 -2.95 19.50
C THR A 12 16.12 -3.01 18.01
N THR A 13 16.15 -1.87 17.34
CA THR A 13 15.92 -1.77 15.90
C THR A 13 17.11 -2.41 15.17
N ARG A 14 16.84 -3.44 14.36
CA ARG A 14 17.87 -4.07 13.51
C ARG A 14 18.26 -3.09 12.40
N ALA A 15 19.56 -2.92 12.14
CA ALA A 15 20.02 -2.14 10.99
C ALA A 15 19.76 -2.94 9.71
N CYS A 16 18.85 -2.45 8.87
CA CYS A 16 18.70 -2.96 7.50
C CYS A 16 19.71 -2.22 6.61
N PRO A 17 20.72 -2.90 6.05
CA PRO A 17 21.68 -2.25 5.14
C PRO A 17 20.98 -1.87 3.85
N ILE A 18 21.25 -0.66 3.37
CA ILE A 18 20.70 -0.10 2.14
C ILE A 18 21.86 0.31 1.26
N ASP A 19 21.97 -0.33 0.08
CA ASP A 19 22.89 0.04 -0.97
C ASP A 19 22.14 0.90 -1.99
N TYR A 20 22.56 2.15 -2.19
CA TYR A 20 22.00 3.03 -3.20
C TYR A 20 22.84 2.96 -4.48
N PRO A 21 22.32 2.41 -5.59
CA PRO A 21 22.92 2.65 -6.89
C PRO A 21 22.88 4.15 -7.18
N ALA A 22 23.96 4.73 -7.69
CA ALA A 22 24.11 6.17 -7.98
C ALA A 22 23.06 6.75 -8.95
N ALA A 23 22.23 5.90 -9.56
CA ALA A 23 21.21 6.27 -10.54
C ALA A 23 19.84 6.66 -9.96
N HIS A 24 19.60 6.46 -8.65
CA HIS A 24 18.28 6.67 -8.04
C HIS A 24 18.33 7.75 -6.94
N PRO A 25 17.24 8.53 -6.75
CA PRO A 25 17.21 9.65 -5.81
C PRO A 25 17.17 9.25 -4.32
N GLY A 26 17.33 7.97 -3.98
CA GLY A 26 17.31 7.45 -2.61
C GLY A 26 16.90 5.98 -2.56
N GLN A 27 16.41 5.52 -1.40
CA GLN A 27 15.90 4.15 -1.26
C GLN A 27 14.71 3.91 -2.19
N ILE A 28 14.63 2.73 -2.75
CA ILE A 28 13.51 2.30 -3.60
C ILE A 28 12.46 1.61 -2.71
N VAL A 29 11.25 2.13 -2.72
CA VAL A 29 10.15 1.61 -1.91
C VAL A 29 9.00 1.18 -2.82
N LEU A 30 8.53 -0.05 -2.69
CA LEU A 30 7.31 -0.51 -3.35
C LEU A 30 6.18 -0.60 -2.32
N VAL A 31 5.08 0.13 -2.57
CA VAL A 31 3.87 0.10 -1.76
C VAL A 31 2.77 -0.59 -2.53
N PHE A 32 2.36 -1.75 -2.08
CA PHE A 32 1.37 -2.62 -2.72
C PHE A 32 0.03 -2.58 -1.99
N GLN A 33 -1.00 -2.17 -2.72
CA GLN A 33 -2.38 -2.09 -2.26
C GLN A 33 -3.03 -3.48 -2.10
N GLY A 34 -4.03 -3.61 -1.22
CA GLY A 34 -4.89 -4.80 -1.15
C GLY A 34 -5.94 -4.86 -2.28
N GLY A 35 -6.35 -6.08 -2.67
CA GLY A 35 -7.35 -6.23 -3.73
C GLY A 35 -7.51 -7.63 -4.33
N GLY A 36 -7.16 -8.70 -3.63
CA GLY A 36 -7.39 -10.08 -4.07
C GLY A 36 -6.78 -10.39 -5.45
N ALA A 37 -7.59 -10.87 -6.39
CA ALA A 37 -7.14 -11.24 -7.75
C ALA A 37 -6.52 -10.07 -8.54
N LEU A 38 -6.81 -8.82 -8.17
CA LEU A 38 -6.19 -7.64 -8.78
C LEU A 38 -4.67 -7.59 -8.56
N GLY A 39 -4.16 -8.29 -7.55
CA GLY A 39 -2.74 -8.34 -7.22
C GLY A 39 -1.84 -8.89 -8.34
N ALA A 40 -2.38 -9.56 -9.35
CA ALA A 40 -1.64 -9.95 -10.55
C ALA A 40 -1.05 -8.73 -11.30
N TYR A 41 -1.71 -7.57 -11.22
CA TYR A 41 -1.19 -6.30 -11.73
C TYR A 41 0.12 -5.89 -11.04
N GLN A 42 0.21 -6.06 -9.71
CA GLN A 42 1.42 -5.75 -8.94
C GLN A 42 2.60 -6.64 -9.35
N ALA A 43 2.32 -7.92 -9.62
CA ALA A 43 3.34 -8.84 -10.09
C ALA A 43 3.91 -8.42 -11.45
N GLY A 44 3.06 -7.97 -12.39
CA GLY A 44 3.50 -7.39 -13.65
C GLY A 44 4.29 -6.09 -13.49
N VAL A 45 3.88 -5.22 -12.55
CA VAL A 45 4.65 -4.01 -12.20
C VAL A 45 6.04 -4.39 -11.71
N TYR A 46 6.13 -5.34 -10.78
CA TYR A 46 7.42 -5.76 -10.25
C TYR A 46 8.32 -6.39 -11.34
N GLU A 47 7.77 -7.22 -12.23
CA GLU A 47 8.53 -7.81 -13.32
C GLU A 47 9.19 -6.73 -14.21
N ALA A 48 8.46 -5.67 -14.58
CA ALA A 48 9.03 -4.58 -15.37
C ALA A 48 10.12 -3.79 -14.62
N LEU A 49 9.94 -3.57 -13.32
CA LEU A 49 10.96 -2.93 -12.46
C LEU A 49 12.20 -3.80 -12.36
N HIS A 50 12.02 -5.11 -12.13
CA HIS A 50 13.09 -6.09 -12.05
C HIS A 50 13.94 -6.15 -13.33
N GLU A 51 13.30 -6.21 -14.51
CA GLU A 51 13.99 -6.19 -15.80
C GLU A 51 14.76 -4.88 -16.06
N ALA A 52 14.30 -3.77 -15.48
CA ALA A 52 14.97 -2.49 -15.56
C ALA A 52 16.09 -2.32 -14.51
N GLY A 53 16.35 -3.33 -13.66
CA GLY A 53 17.31 -3.26 -12.58
C GLY A 53 16.88 -2.38 -11.41
N ILE A 54 15.60 -2.06 -11.29
CA ILE A 54 15.01 -1.26 -10.20
C ILE A 54 14.50 -2.21 -9.12
N GLU A 55 15.37 -2.53 -8.17
CA GLU A 55 15.05 -3.45 -7.09
C GLU A 55 14.64 -2.72 -5.81
N PRO A 56 13.63 -3.19 -5.07
CA PRO A 56 13.21 -2.54 -3.84
C PRO A 56 14.21 -2.78 -2.70
N ASP A 57 14.49 -1.70 -1.98
CA ASP A 57 15.10 -1.76 -0.64
C ASP A 57 14.05 -2.07 0.42
N TRP A 58 12.80 -1.68 0.14
CA TRP A 58 11.71 -1.81 1.09
C TRP A 58 10.39 -2.14 0.38
N MET A 59 9.77 -3.24 0.81
CA MET A 59 8.44 -3.67 0.41
C MET A 59 7.44 -3.34 1.51
N ILE A 60 6.35 -2.70 1.16
CA ILE A 60 5.23 -2.41 2.06
C ILE A 60 3.96 -2.93 1.41
N GLY A 61 3.19 -3.74 2.13
CA GLY A 61 1.99 -4.33 1.54
C GLY A 61 0.85 -4.54 2.51
N THR A 62 -0.37 -4.54 1.96
CA THR A 62 -1.60 -4.91 2.66
C THR A 62 -2.31 -5.99 1.86
N SER A 63 -2.86 -7.01 2.54
CA SER A 63 -3.61 -8.11 1.90
C SER A 63 -2.79 -8.82 0.82
N ILE A 64 -3.32 -8.94 -0.41
CA ILE A 64 -2.56 -9.50 -1.55
C ILE A 64 -1.25 -8.76 -1.80
N GLY A 65 -1.18 -7.47 -1.44
CA GLY A 65 0.07 -6.70 -1.51
C GLY A 65 1.13 -7.21 -0.53
N ALA A 66 0.73 -7.67 0.66
CA ALA A 66 1.62 -8.32 1.62
C ALA A 66 2.08 -9.70 1.12
N ILE A 67 1.19 -10.44 0.45
CA ILE A 67 1.51 -11.74 -0.16
C ILE A 67 2.55 -11.56 -1.27
N ASN A 68 2.29 -10.68 -2.26
CA ASN A 68 3.25 -10.38 -3.32
C ASN A 68 4.58 -9.84 -2.74
N GLY A 69 4.49 -8.95 -1.75
CA GLY A 69 5.67 -8.41 -1.05
C GLY A 69 6.50 -9.50 -0.37
N SER A 70 5.86 -10.49 0.25
CA SER A 70 6.56 -11.63 0.87
C SER A 70 7.23 -12.53 -0.15
N LEU A 71 6.60 -12.77 -1.32
CA LEU A 71 7.19 -13.52 -2.42
C LEU A 71 8.43 -12.82 -3.00
N ILE A 72 8.44 -11.49 -3.03
CA ILE A 72 9.60 -10.72 -3.48
C ILE A 72 10.69 -10.71 -2.40
N ALA A 73 10.35 -10.41 -1.15
CA ALA A 73 11.31 -10.27 -0.07
C ALA A 73 11.88 -11.61 0.43
N GLY A 74 11.12 -12.69 0.30
CA GLY A 74 11.49 -14.03 0.75
C GLY A 74 12.09 -14.92 -0.33
N ASN A 75 12.63 -14.32 -1.40
CA ASN A 75 13.31 -15.06 -2.46
C ASN A 75 14.55 -14.31 -2.94
N GLU A 76 15.57 -15.08 -3.32
CA GLU A 76 16.76 -14.53 -3.96
C GLU A 76 16.39 -13.87 -5.29
N LEU A 77 17.16 -12.85 -5.69
CA LEU A 77 16.87 -11.94 -6.79
C LEU A 77 16.40 -12.67 -8.07
N GLN A 78 17.13 -13.70 -8.49
CA GLN A 78 16.83 -14.48 -9.70
C GLN A 78 15.54 -15.32 -9.59
N ASN A 79 15.03 -15.55 -8.39
CA ASN A 79 13.85 -16.38 -8.14
C ASN A 79 12.58 -15.56 -7.89
N ARG A 80 12.65 -14.25 -7.70
CA ARG A 80 11.53 -13.38 -7.32
C ARG A 80 10.39 -13.44 -8.36
N VAL A 81 10.69 -13.17 -9.63
CA VAL A 81 9.71 -13.24 -10.71
C VAL A 81 9.22 -14.66 -10.95
N PRO A 82 10.08 -15.71 -11.05
CA PRO A 82 9.63 -17.10 -11.13
C PRO A 82 8.66 -17.51 -10.00
N ARG A 83 8.92 -17.12 -8.76
CA ARG A 83 8.04 -17.44 -7.61
C ARG A 83 6.72 -16.69 -7.64
N LEU A 84 6.72 -15.42 -8.09
CA LEU A 84 5.48 -14.70 -8.34
C LEU A 84 4.64 -15.39 -9.43
N ARG A 85 5.27 -15.82 -10.54
CA ARG A 85 4.57 -16.56 -11.60
C ARG A 85 4.01 -17.88 -11.08
N GLU A 86 4.81 -18.66 -10.33
CA GLU A 86 4.38 -19.91 -9.74
C GLU A 86 3.18 -19.71 -8.80
N PHE A 87 3.23 -18.67 -7.94
CA PHE A 87 2.09 -18.33 -7.07
C PHE A 87 0.83 -18.05 -7.88
N TRP A 88 0.89 -17.14 -8.85
CA TRP A 88 -0.27 -16.76 -9.65
C TRP A 88 -0.77 -17.89 -10.56
N ASP A 89 0.11 -18.77 -11.02
CA ASP A 89 -0.26 -19.98 -11.77
C ASP A 89 -0.96 -21.01 -10.87
N ARG A 90 -0.61 -21.10 -9.59
CA ARG A 90 -1.33 -21.94 -8.61
C ARG A 90 -2.70 -21.36 -8.26
N MET A 91 -2.83 -20.04 -8.22
CA MET A 91 -4.11 -19.34 -7.97
C MET A 91 -5.04 -19.40 -9.19
N ALA A 92 -4.49 -19.57 -10.38
CA ALA A 92 -5.27 -19.67 -11.59
C ALA A 92 -6.22 -20.87 -11.55
N ASP A 93 -7.51 -20.61 -11.81
CA ASP A 93 -8.52 -21.67 -11.88
C ASP A 93 -8.21 -22.62 -13.05
N LYS A 94 -7.66 -23.78 -12.74
CA LYS A 94 -7.30 -24.84 -13.71
C LYS A 94 -8.46 -25.80 -14.00
N ALA A 95 -9.69 -25.49 -13.62
CA ALA A 95 -10.80 -26.36 -13.96
C ALA A 95 -10.90 -26.56 -15.48
N PRO A 96 -11.31 -27.75 -15.97
CA PRO A 96 -11.30 -28.11 -17.38
C PRO A 96 -12.40 -27.38 -18.18
N TRP A 97 -12.51 -26.06 -18.01
CA TRP A 97 -13.44 -25.20 -18.76
C TRP A 97 -13.18 -25.19 -20.26
N HIS A 98 -11.97 -25.63 -20.67
CA HIS A 98 -11.62 -25.79 -22.10
C HIS A 98 -12.51 -26.82 -22.83
N ALA A 99 -13.24 -27.67 -22.08
CA ALA A 99 -14.24 -28.57 -22.62
C ALA A 99 -15.64 -27.94 -22.80
N TRP A 100 -15.84 -26.70 -22.30
CA TRP A 100 -17.14 -26.03 -22.40
C TRP A 100 -17.22 -25.15 -23.66
N PRO A 101 -18.38 -25.01 -24.28
CA PRO A 101 -18.57 -24.16 -25.46
C PRO A 101 -18.12 -22.72 -25.19
N ALA A 102 -17.57 -22.04 -26.19
CA ALA A 102 -17.01 -20.68 -26.07
C ALA A 102 -17.98 -19.66 -25.45
N TRP A 103 -19.28 -19.82 -25.68
CA TRP A 103 -20.31 -18.96 -25.06
C TRP A 103 -20.45 -19.13 -23.56
N ALA A 104 -20.12 -20.30 -23.01
CA ALA A 104 -20.14 -20.53 -21.56
C ALA A 104 -18.84 -20.02 -20.87
N GLN A 105 -17.76 -19.85 -21.63
CA GLN A 105 -16.48 -19.29 -21.14
C GLN A 105 -16.55 -17.78 -20.95
N THR A 106 -17.50 -17.08 -21.58
CA THR A 106 -17.74 -15.64 -21.44
C THR A 106 -18.72 -15.30 -20.32
N ALA A 107 -19.31 -16.31 -19.67
CA ALA A 107 -20.27 -16.11 -18.58
C ALA A 107 -19.55 -15.82 -17.24
N GLN A 108 -19.14 -14.57 -17.03
CA GLN A 108 -18.53 -14.09 -15.77
C GLN A 108 -19.32 -14.48 -14.49
N PRO A 109 -20.67 -14.52 -14.47
CA PRO A 109 -21.41 -14.99 -13.31
C PRO A 109 -21.05 -16.41 -12.85
N LEU A 110 -20.71 -17.30 -13.78
CA LEU A 110 -20.36 -18.69 -13.47
C LEU A 110 -19.00 -18.81 -12.78
N SER A 111 -18.01 -18.00 -13.16
CA SER A 111 -16.69 -18.01 -12.51
C SER A 111 -16.76 -17.49 -11.08
N TYR A 112 -17.56 -16.44 -10.86
CA TYR A 112 -17.82 -15.90 -9.50
C TYR A 112 -18.46 -16.94 -8.60
N TRP A 113 -19.58 -17.55 -9.02
CA TRP A 113 -20.28 -18.57 -8.25
C TRP A 113 -19.39 -19.76 -7.92
N LYS A 114 -18.51 -20.13 -8.85
CA LYS A 114 -17.55 -21.20 -8.61
C LYS A 114 -16.52 -20.80 -7.55
N THR A 115 -15.88 -19.63 -7.68
CA THR A 115 -14.92 -19.14 -6.69
C THR A 115 -15.53 -19.06 -5.30
N VAL A 116 -16.78 -18.58 -5.19
CA VAL A 116 -17.52 -18.51 -3.93
C VAL A 116 -17.89 -19.89 -3.40
N SER A 117 -18.26 -20.83 -4.28
CA SER A 117 -18.75 -22.16 -3.85
C SER A 117 -17.63 -23.16 -3.56
N TYR A 118 -16.52 -23.10 -4.29
CA TYR A 118 -15.44 -24.08 -4.20
C TYR A 118 -14.12 -23.52 -3.68
N GLY A 119 -14.00 -22.19 -3.57
CA GLY A 119 -12.75 -21.53 -3.21
C GLY A 119 -11.77 -21.41 -4.36
N VAL A 120 -10.52 -21.07 -4.03
CA VAL A 120 -9.39 -20.97 -4.97
C VAL A 120 -8.30 -21.94 -4.52
N PRO A 121 -7.93 -22.92 -5.37
CA PRO A 121 -6.90 -23.89 -5.04
C PRO A 121 -5.60 -23.18 -4.59
N GLY A 122 -5.02 -23.61 -3.47
CA GLY A 122 -3.79 -23.00 -2.92
C GLY A 122 -3.98 -21.62 -2.26
N PHE A 123 -5.22 -21.10 -2.20
CA PHE A 123 -5.52 -19.83 -1.52
C PHE A 123 -6.55 -20.00 -0.40
N PHE A 124 -7.78 -20.39 -0.71
CA PHE A 124 -8.83 -20.61 0.28
C PHE A 124 -9.82 -21.69 -0.15
N GLU A 125 -10.43 -22.32 0.85
CA GLU A 125 -11.45 -23.35 0.69
C GLU A 125 -12.68 -23.05 1.55
N PRO A 126 -13.89 -23.51 1.18
CA PRO A 126 -15.09 -23.29 1.98
C PRO A 126 -14.97 -23.87 3.39
N ASN A 127 -15.48 -23.15 4.39
CA ASN A 127 -15.63 -23.64 5.75
C ASN A 127 -17.07 -24.15 5.97
N PRO A 128 -17.31 -25.46 5.93
CA PRO A 128 -18.67 -26.00 6.03
C PRO A 128 -19.38 -25.62 7.33
N LEU A 129 -18.63 -25.42 8.41
CA LEU A 129 -19.19 -25.08 9.71
C LEU A 129 -19.82 -23.67 9.74
N ALA A 130 -19.33 -22.75 8.90
CA ALA A 130 -19.88 -21.39 8.81
C ALA A 130 -21.31 -21.37 8.24
N PHE A 131 -21.69 -22.39 7.47
CA PHE A 131 -23.03 -22.51 6.87
C PHE A 131 -24.07 -23.15 7.77
N LEU A 132 -23.69 -23.60 8.98
CA LEU A 132 -24.64 -24.14 9.99
C LEU A 132 -25.50 -23.04 10.63
N GLY A 133 -25.12 -21.78 10.47
CA GLY A 133 -25.88 -20.61 10.91
C GLY A 133 -25.02 -19.51 11.55
N PRO A 134 -25.43 -18.23 11.42
CA PRO A 134 -24.64 -17.08 11.87
C PRO A 134 -24.47 -16.98 13.38
N HIS A 135 -25.27 -17.72 14.16
CA HIS A 135 -25.26 -17.72 15.64
C HIS A 135 -24.34 -18.77 16.24
N ILE A 136 -23.76 -19.66 15.43
CA ILE A 136 -22.94 -20.76 15.94
C ILE A 136 -21.56 -20.21 16.34
N ARG A 137 -21.13 -20.50 17.54
CA ARG A 137 -19.84 -20.14 18.08
C ARG A 137 -18.76 -21.07 17.53
N LEU A 138 -18.00 -20.62 16.54
CA LEU A 138 -16.91 -21.39 15.92
C LEU A 138 -15.55 -21.14 16.59
N GLY A 139 -15.45 -20.12 17.45
CA GLY A 139 -14.21 -19.62 18.01
C GLY A 139 -13.63 -18.46 17.19
N SER A 140 -12.96 -17.53 17.88
CA SER A 140 -12.50 -16.27 17.28
C SER A 140 -11.55 -16.45 16.09
N ASP A 141 -10.79 -17.55 16.08
CA ASP A 141 -9.76 -17.87 15.09
C ASP A 141 -10.30 -18.77 13.95
N ARG A 142 -11.60 -19.12 13.97
CA ARG A 142 -12.24 -20.04 13.00
C ARG A 142 -13.52 -19.47 12.39
N VAL A 143 -13.97 -18.29 12.87
CA VAL A 143 -15.19 -17.67 12.39
C VAL A 143 -14.92 -16.94 11.07
N GLY A 144 -15.30 -17.58 9.96
CA GLY A 144 -15.16 -17.09 8.60
C GLY A 144 -15.80 -18.07 7.63
N TYR A 145 -16.26 -17.59 6.47
CA TYR A 145 -16.89 -18.45 5.46
C TYR A 145 -15.90 -19.39 4.76
N TYR A 146 -14.61 -19.05 4.79
CA TYR A 146 -13.55 -19.84 4.18
C TYR A 146 -12.39 -20.06 5.15
N SER A 147 -11.65 -21.14 4.93
CA SER A 147 -10.35 -21.41 5.55
C SER A 147 -9.23 -20.97 4.61
N THR A 148 -8.20 -20.34 5.14
CA THR A 148 -7.00 -19.94 4.43
C THR A 148 -5.80 -20.88 4.68
N ALA A 149 -6.06 -22.09 5.20
CA ALA A 149 -5.00 -23.10 5.38
C ALA A 149 -4.25 -23.44 4.09
N PRO A 150 -4.90 -23.51 2.90
CA PRO A 150 -4.16 -23.72 1.64
C PRO A 150 -3.17 -22.58 1.33
N LEU A 151 -3.52 -21.31 1.65
CA LEU A 151 -2.60 -20.18 1.46
C LEU A 151 -1.39 -20.28 2.39
N GLU A 152 -1.61 -20.64 3.66
CA GLU A 152 -0.50 -20.81 4.62
C GLU A 152 0.52 -21.82 4.09
N GLN A 153 0.05 -22.97 3.60
CA GLN A 153 0.92 -24.00 2.99
C GLN A 153 1.64 -23.45 1.75
N THR A 154 0.93 -22.79 0.84
CA THR A 154 1.52 -22.20 -0.37
C THR A 154 2.61 -21.21 -0.03
N LEU A 155 2.40 -20.36 0.98
CA LEU A 155 3.41 -19.38 1.41
C LEU A 155 4.62 -20.05 2.06
N LEU A 156 4.44 -21.10 2.85
CA LEU A 156 5.55 -21.86 3.45
C LEU A 156 6.40 -22.58 2.38
N GLU A 157 5.80 -22.94 1.24
CA GLU A 157 6.54 -23.56 0.12
C GLU A 157 7.27 -22.55 -0.76
N LEU A 158 6.69 -21.34 -0.95
CA LEU A 158 7.19 -20.37 -1.92
C LEU A 158 8.04 -19.24 -1.31
N VAL A 159 8.02 -19.07 0.01
CA VAL A 159 8.67 -17.96 0.73
C VAL A 159 9.65 -18.47 1.75
N ASP A 160 10.90 -18.04 1.65
CA ASP A 160 11.88 -18.22 2.71
C ASP A 160 11.83 -17.05 3.71
N PHE A 161 11.16 -17.28 4.84
CA PHE A 161 11.04 -16.29 5.90
C PHE A 161 12.39 -15.94 6.54
N SER A 162 13.39 -16.76 6.41
CA SER A 162 14.75 -16.43 6.89
C SER A 162 15.38 -15.32 6.04
N LEU A 163 15.09 -15.26 4.73
CA LEU A 163 15.52 -14.18 3.85
C LEU A 163 14.79 -12.87 4.20
N ILE A 164 13.47 -12.92 4.42
CA ILE A 164 12.70 -11.75 4.87
C ILE A 164 13.34 -11.14 6.12
N ASN A 165 13.73 -11.97 7.07
CA ASN A 165 14.29 -11.53 8.34
C ASN A 165 15.77 -11.07 8.24
N ARG A 166 16.40 -11.17 7.06
CA ARG A 166 17.67 -10.48 6.74
C ARG A 166 17.44 -9.02 6.30
N CYS A 167 16.19 -8.59 6.11
CA CYS A 167 15.82 -7.24 5.65
C CYS A 167 16.43 -6.81 4.30
N LYS A 168 16.52 -7.72 3.33
CA LYS A 168 17.04 -7.42 1.99
C LYS A 168 16.17 -8.09 0.91
N PRO A 169 15.06 -7.40 0.50
CA PRO A 169 14.55 -6.11 0.97
C PRO A 169 13.86 -6.19 2.34
N ARG A 170 13.76 -5.05 3.04
CA ARG A 170 12.91 -4.87 4.21
C ARG A 170 11.46 -5.13 3.84
N LEU A 171 10.70 -5.83 4.67
CA LEU A 171 9.28 -6.05 4.48
C LEU A 171 8.50 -5.44 5.64
N THR A 172 7.43 -4.71 5.31
CA THR A 172 6.42 -4.23 6.27
C THR A 172 5.04 -4.67 5.84
N VAL A 173 4.28 -5.26 6.74
CA VAL A 173 2.92 -5.76 6.48
C VAL A 173 1.92 -5.08 7.39
N GLY A 174 0.81 -4.59 6.80
CA GLY A 174 -0.26 -3.93 7.54
C GLY A 174 -1.40 -4.89 7.89
N ALA A 175 -1.86 -4.88 9.15
CA ALA A 175 -3.04 -5.59 9.60
C ALA A 175 -3.88 -4.74 10.56
N ALA A 176 -5.20 -4.98 10.62
CA ALA A 176 -6.12 -4.27 11.49
C ALA A 176 -6.29 -5.03 12.81
N HIS A 177 -5.98 -4.39 13.92
CA HIS A 177 -6.18 -4.98 15.25
C HIS A 177 -7.68 -5.03 15.58
N VAL A 178 -8.23 -6.24 15.80
CA VAL A 178 -9.68 -6.46 15.91
C VAL A 178 -10.31 -5.71 17.08
N ARG A 179 -9.64 -5.67 18.23
CA ARG A 179 -10.21 -5.12 19.47
C ARG A 179 -10.10 -3.61 19.57
N THR A 180 -9.05 -3.01 18.99
CA THR A 180 -8.76 -1.57 19.14
C THR A 180 -9.05 -0.75 17.90
N SER A 181 -9.34 -1.38 16.75
CA SER A 181 -9.52 -0.71 15.46
C SER A 181 -8.31 0.14 15.06
N GLN A 182 -7.10 -0.27 15.44
CA GLN A 182 -5.86 0.40 15.07
C GLN A 182 -5.12 -0.38 13.99
N MET A 183 -4.47 0.34 13.08
CA MET A 183 -3.51 -0.26 12.16
C MET A 183 -2.29 -0.74 12.93
N ARG A 184 -1.87 -1.97 12.67
CA ARG A 184 -0.60 -2.52 13.13
C ARG A 184 0.28 -2.81 11.93
N TYR A 185 1.47 -2.24 11.92
CA TYR A 185 2.50 -2.53 10.95
C TYR A 185 3.53 -3.48 11.57
N PHE A 186 3.65 -4.66 10.99
CA PHE A 186 4.69 -5.63 11.33
C PHE A 186 5.86 -5.39 10.39
N ASP A 187 7.01 -5.07 10.95
CA ASP A 187 8.19 -4.63 10.20
C ASP A 187 9.41 -5.49 10.54
N GLY A 188 10.13 -5.93 9.51
CA GLY A 188 11.33 -6.77 9.68
C GLY A 188 12.45 -6.13 10.51
N ARG A 189 12.47 -4.79 10.64
CA ARG A 189 13.39 -4.10 11.55
C ARG A 189 13.02 -4.23 13.03
N ASP A 190 11.71 -4.29 13.31
CA ASP A 190 11.19 -4.25 14.68
C ASP A 190 11.06 -5.65 15.28
N GLY A 191 11.00 -6.68 14.44
CA GLY A 191 10.82 -8.07 14.88
C GLY A 191 10.86 -9.05 13.72
N GLU A 192 10.72 -10.34 14.04
CA GLU A 192 10.67 -11.38 13.03
C GLU A 192 9.30 -11.42 12.36
N ILE A 193 9.29 -11.46 11.03
CA ILE A 193 8.11 -11.68 10.22
C ILE A 193 8.03 -13.16 9.88
N GLY A 194 6.88 -13.78 10.20
CA GLY A 194 6.56 -15.15 9.83
C GLY A 194 5.25 -15.20 9.04
N VAL A 195 4.87 -16.40 8.58
CA VAL A 195 3.67 -16.64 7.75
C VAL A 195 2.41 -16.05 8.35
N LYS A 196 2.24 -16.11 9.68
CA LYS A 196 1.04 -15.55 10.36
C LYS A 196 0.86 -14.05 10.17
N HIS A 197 1.94 -13.28 10.01
CA HIS A 197 1.85 -11.85 9.76
C HIS A 197 1.27 -11.58 8.36
N ILE A 198 1.69 -12.37 7.35
CA ILE A 198 1.16 -12.28 6.00
C ILE A 198 -0.31 -12.72 5.98
N MET A 199 -0.62 -13.84 6.65
CA MET A 199 -1.99 -14.34 6.78
C MET A 199 -2.93 -13.32 7.45
N ALA A 200 -2.47 -12.65 8.53
CA ALA A 200 -3.23 -11.62 9.23
C ALA A 200 -3.55 -10.42 8.31
N SER A 201 -2.58 -10.02 7.49
CA SER A 201 -2.76 -8.93 6.51
C SER A 201 -3.81 -9.26 5.45
N GLY A 202 -4.01 -10.54 5.11
CA GLY A 202 -4.98 -11.01 4.12
C GLY A 202 -6.29 -11.55 4.72
N ALA A 203 -6.51 -11.46 6.02
CA ALA A 203 -7.67 -12.01 6.73
C ALA A 203 -8.90 -11.10 6.63
N LEU A 204 -9.50 -10.96 5.43
CA LEU A 204 -10.62 -10.05 5.18
C LEU A 204 -11.95 -10.64 5.72
N PRO A 205 -12.58 -10.02 6.75
CA PRO A 205 -13.87 -10.46 7.24
C PRO A 205 -15.01 -10.05 6.28
N PRO A 206 -16.11 -10.78 6.23
CA PRO A 206 -16.39 -12.05 6.91
C PRO A 206 -15.88 -13.28 6.16
N ALA A 207 -15.17 -13.09 5.04
CA ALA A 207 -14.68 -14.19 4.21
C ALA A 207 -13.71 -15.07 5.00
N PHE A 208 -12.69 -14.47 5.62
CA PHE A 208 -11.63 -15.18 6.30
C PHE A 208 -11.63 -14.93 7.81
N PRO A 209 -11.24 -15.93 8.61
CA PRO A 209 -11.14 -15.81 10.07
C PRO A 209 -9.99 -14.86 10.45
N ALA A 210 -10.11 -14.25 11.64
CA ALA A 210 -9.01 -13.48 12.23
C ALA A 210 -7.80 -14.37 12.52
N VAL A 211 -6.61 -13.80 12.40
CA VAL A 211 -5.36 -14.49 12.71
C VAL A 211 -4.83 -14.02 14.06
N ARG A 212 -4.41 -14.97 14.92
CA ARG A 212 -3.86 -14.68 16.23
C ARG A 212 -2.33 -14.57 16.17
N ILE A 213 -1.81 -13.41 16.62
CA ILE A 213 -0.38 -13.12 16.76
C ILE A 213 -0.15 -12.59 18.17
N ASP A 214 0.74 -13.20 18.94
CA ASP A 214 1.09 -12.81 20.31
C ASP A 214 -0.14 -12.61 21.25
N GLY A 215 -1.15 -13.47 21.09
CA GLY A 215 -2.38 -13.43 21.87
C GLY A 215 -3.45 -12.49 21.36
N GLU A 216 -3.16 -11.55 20.47
CA GLU A 216 -4.08 -10.59 19.89
C GLU A 216 -4.60 -11.03 18.51
N LEU A 217 -5.81 -10.58 18.14
CA LEU A 217 -6.46 -10.93 16.88
C LEU A 217 -6.33 -9.81 15.86
N TYR A 218 -6.05 -10.21 14.62
CA TYR A 218 -5.88 -9.29 13.48
C TYR A 218 -6.73 -9.71 12.30
N TRP A 219 -7.29 -8.72 11.63
CA TRP A 219 -7.94 -8.79 10.32
C TRP A 219 -7.12 -8.08 9.25
N ASP A 220 -7.59 -8.22 8.02
CA ASP A 220 -6.99 -7.56 6.85
C ASP A 220 -6.83 -6.05 7.07
N GLY A 221 -5.63 -5.56 6.82
CA GLY A 221 -5.30 -4.15 6.93
C GLY A 221 -6.07 -3.24 5.97
N ALA A 222 -6.59 -3.80 4.86
CA ALA A 222 -7.37 -3.06 3.88
C ALA A 222 -8.63 -2.39 4.46
N ILE A 223 -9.14 -2.90 5.59
CA ILE A 223 -10.27 -2.29 6.31
C ILE A 223 -9.93 -0.86 6.77
N LEU A 224 -8.69 -0.61 7.19
CA LEU A 224 -8.24 0.65 7.76
C LEU A 224 -7.32 1.44 6.82
N SER A 225 -6.29 0.82 6.26
CA SER A 225 -5.35 1.42 5.30
C SER A 225 -5.01 0.42 4.20
N ASN A 226 -5.62 0.63 3.03
CA ASN A 226 -5.44 -0.28 1.90
C ASN A 226 -4.16 -0.02 1.10
N THR A 227 -3.61 1.20 1.16
CA THR A 227 -2.33 1.58 0.53
C THR A 227 -1.49 2.32 1.56
N PRO A 228 -0.67 1.60 2.33
CA PRO A 228 -0.01 2.14 3.53
C PRO A 228 1.23 2.99 3.18
N THR A 229 1.05 4.06 2.41
CA THR A 229 2.12 5.02 2.08
C THR A 229 2.59 5.80 3.31
N GLU A 230 1.75 5.95 4.33
CA GLU A 230 2.07 6.61 5.60
C GLU A 230 3.30 6.02 6.28
N VAL A 231 3.52 4.73 6.15
CA VAL A 231 4.66 4.02 6.74
C VAL A 231 5.99 4.60 6.30
N VAL A 232 6.08 5.05 5.03
CA VAL A 232 7.31 5.66 4.50
C VAL A 232 7.55 7.04 5.10
N PHE A 233 6.48 7.82 5.26
CA PHE A 233 6.57 9.19 5.81
C PHE A 233 6.87 9.22 7.30
N ASP A 234 6.43 8.19 8.02
CA ASP A 234 6.60 8.06 9.48
C ASP A 234 7.90 7.30 9.85
N ASP A 235 8.66 6.84 8.85
CA ASP A 235 9.92 6.11 9.09
C ASP A 235 10.97 6.98 9.80
N THR A 236 11.76 6.34 10.66
CA THR A 236 12.82 7.01 11.41
C THR A 236 14.12 6.20 11.33
N PRO A 237 15.23 6.79 10.85
CA PRO A 237 15.35 8.13 10.25
C PRO A 237 14.68 8.22 8.87
N ARG A 238 14.15 9.42 8.54
CA ARG A 238 13.61 9.68 7.19
C ARG A 238 14.73 9.68 6.16
N ARG A 239 14.42 9.17 4.96
CA ARG A 239 15.38 9.03 3.87
C ARG A 239 14.80 9.54 2.57
N ASN A 240 15.68 10.02 1.69
CA ASN A 240 15.30 10.24 0.29
C ASN A 240 14.75 8.93 -0.27
N SER A 241 13.61 9.00 -0.97
CA SER A 241 12.92 7.79 -1.42
C SER A 241 12.33 7.96 -2.81
N LEU A 242 12.44 6.92 -3.61
CA LEU A 242 11.67 6.72 -4.83
C LEU A 242 10.61 5.66 -4.52
N ILE A 243 9.36 6.08 -4.43
CA ILE A 243 8.24 5.26 -3.97
C ILE A 243 7.36 4.93 -5.16
N PHE A 244 7.25 3.65 -5.51
CA PHE A 244 6.26 3.18 -6.46
C PHE A 244 5.01 2.75 -5.70
N ALA A 245 3.98 3.58 -5.74
CA ALA A 245 2.70 3.30 -5.10
C ALA A 245 1.75 2.64 -6.11
N VAL A 246 1.51 1.34 -5.94
CA VAL A 246 0.74 0.52 -6.88
C VAL A 246 -0.70 0.40 -6.43
N HIS A 247 -1.59 1.07 -7.15
CA HIS A 247 -3.01 1.16 -6.89
C HIS A 247 -3.81 0.29 -7.85
N MET A 248 -4.78 -0.44 -7.31
CA MET A 248 -5.64 -1.35 -8.08
C MET A 248 -7.09 -0.90 -8.13
N TRP A 249 -7.50 0.00 -7.22
CA TRP A 249 -8.85 0.52 -7.12
C TRP A 249 -8.91 1.94 -7.68
N ASN A 250 -9.87 2.18 -8.59
CA ASN A 250 -10.00 3.45 -9.30
C ASN A 250 -10.79 4.48 -8.49
N PRO A 251 -10.19 5.64 -8.13
CA PRO A 251 -10.90 6.68 -7.38
C PRO A 251 -11.99 7.37 -8.20
N THR A 252 -11.84 7.43 -9.52
CA THR A 252 -12.78 8.03 -10.45
C THR A 252 -13.57 6.98 -11.21
N GLY A 253 -14.78 7.27 -11.64
CA GLY A 253 -15.60 6.35 -12.39
C GLY A 253 -16.89 6.95 -12.88
N PRO A 254 -17.57 6.33 -13.90
CA PRO A 254 -18.86 6.76 -14.35
C PRO A 254 -19.92 6.67 -13.23
N GLU A 255 -21.01 7.38 -13.42
CA GLU A 255 -22.18 7.23 -12.58
C GLU A 255 -22.80 5.85 -12.81
N PRO A 256 -23.12 5.09 -11.74
CA PRO A 256 -23.67 3.75 -11.87
C PRO A 256 -25.15 3.81 -12.23
N GLU A 257 -25.57 3.04 -13.22
CA GLU A 257 -26.96 2.92 -13.68
C GLU A 257 -27.60 1.59 -13.26
N THR A 258 -26.78 0.58 -12.87
CA THR A 258 -27.26 -0.74 -12.45
C THR A 258 -26.77 -1.08 -11.03
N MET A 259 -27.47 -2.01 -10.35
CA MET A 259 -27.04 -2.48 -9.02
C MET A 259 -25.64 -3.08 -9.03
N TRP A 260 -25.26 -3.75 -10.12
CA TRP A 260 -23.90 -4.30 -10.27
C TRP A 260 -22.84 -3.18 -10.35
N GLU A 261 -23.13 -2.10 -11.07
CA GLU A 261 -22.25 -0.93 -11.15
C GLU A 261 -22.20 -0.17 -9.82
N VAL A 262 -23.30 -0.10 -9.06
CA VAL A 262 -23.33 0.46 -7.70
C VAL A 262 -22.38 -0.33 -6.79
N LEU A 263 -22.45 -1.68 -6.78
CA LEU A 263 -21.56 -2.52 -5.99
C LEU A 263 -20.10 -2.38 -6.41
N HIS A 264 -19.84 -2.31 -7.72
CA HIS A 264 -18.51 -2.06 -8.27
C HIS A 264 -17.96 -0.71 -7.79
N ARG A 265 -18.76 0.36 -7.97
CA ARG A 265 -18.35 1.72 -7.61
C ARG A 265 -18.16 1.88 -6.11
N GLN A 266 -18.99 1.23 -5.29
CA GLN A 266 -18.85 1.20 -3.84
C GLN A 266 -17.49 0.64 -3.41
N LYS A 267 -17.08 -0.50 -3.97
CA LYS A 267 -15.76 -1.09 -3.70
C LYS A 267 -14.62 -0.16 -4.13
N ASP A 268 -14.71 0.42 -5.33
CA ASP A 268 -13.72 1.36 -5.83
C ASP A 268 -13.56 2.56 -4.89
N ILE A 269 -14.66 3.17 -4.44
CA ILE A 269 -14.63 4.28 -3.47
C ILE A 269 -14.06 3.84 -2.13
N GLN A 270 -14.53 2.71 -1.60
CA GLN A 270 -14.13 2.21 -0.28
C GLN A 270 -12.62 1.97 -0.19
N TYR A 271 -12.04 1.36 -1.21
CA TYR A 271 -10.64 0.95 -1.19
C TYR A 271 -9.65 1.96 -1.78
N SER A 272 -10.13 2.99 -2.51
CA SER A 272 -9.28 4.03 -3.09
C SER A 272 -9.30 5.37 -2.32
N SER A 273 -10.36 5.66 -1.56
CA SER A 273 -10.71 7.03 -1.13
C SER A 273 -9.74 7.71 -0.16
N ARG A 274 -8.95 6.95 0.60
CA ARG A 274 -8.11 7.52 1.67
C ARG A 274 -6.74 7.98 1.21
N VAL A 275 -6.23 7.41 0.12
CA VAL A 275 -4.83 7.58 -0.30
C VAL A 275 -4.54 9.01 -0.74
N ALA A 276 -5.42 9.60 -1.54
CA ALA A 276 -5.24 10.94 -2.08
C ALA A 276 -5.10 12.00 -0.98
N ASN A 277 -6.06 12.00 -0.05
CA ASN A 277 -6.08 12.95 1.07
C ASN A 277 -4.87 12.74 1.99
N HIS A 278 -4.44 11.48 2.16
CA HIS A 278 -3.29 11.16 2.98
C HIS A 278 -1.99 11.70 2.37
N ILE A 279 -1.75 11.43 1.08
CA ILE A 279 -0.59 11.95 0.35
C ILE A 279 -0.58 13.48 0.38
N ALA A 280 -1.71 14.13 0.10
CA ALA A 280 -1.82 15.59 0.13
C ALA A 280 -1.43 16.18 1.50
N ARG A 281 -1.92 15.58 2.59
CA ARG A 281 -1.56 15.99 3.94
C ARG A 281 -0.07 15.80 4.21
N GLN A 282 0.51 14.71 3.78
CA GLN A 282 1.95 14.44 3.94
C GLN A 282 2.80 15.42 3.13
N MET A 283 2.37 15.79 1.92
CA MET A 283 3.03 16.84 1.14
C MET A 283 3.07 18.17 1.89
N GLN A 284 1.96 18.58 2.50
CA GLN A 284 1.90 19.82 3.31
C GLN A 284 2.83 19.74 4.54
N ILE A 285 2.82 18.62 5.27
CA ILE A 285 3.68 18.42 6.44
C ILE A 285 5.17 18.45 6.02
N HIS A 286 5.55 17.78 4.94
CA HIS A 286 6.92 17.77 4.45
C HIS A 286 7.37 19.15 3.98
N ARG A 287 6.49 19.90 3.29
CA ARG A 287 6.77 21.28 2.92
C ARG A 287 7.06 22.16 4.14
N LEU A 288 6.26 22.04 5.20
CA LEU A 288 6.50 22.77 6.46
C LEU A 288 7.85 22.38 7.08
N ARG A 289 8.23 21.11 7.06
CA ARG A 289 9.54 20.62 7.53
C ARG A 289 10.70 21.24 6.75
N HIS A 290 10.58 21.34 5.42
CA HIS A 290 11.58 22.02 4.59
C HIS A 290 11.65 23.50 4.93
N VAL A 291 10.50 24.18 5.09
CA VAL A 291 10.45 25.60 5.50
C VAL A 291 11.15 25.81 6.85
N ILE A 292 10.91 24.93 7.85
CA ILE A 292 11.59 25.01 9.15
C ILE A 292 13.11 24.94 8.96
N THR A 293 13.61 23.97 8.21
CA THR A 293 15.04 23.82 7.98
C THR A 293 15.62 25.03 7.25
N GLN A 294 14.94 25.56 6.24
CA GLN A 294 15.37 26.77 5.52
C GLN A 294 15.39 27.99 6.46
N LEU A 295 14.38 28.17 7.29
CA LEU A 295 14.34 29.26 8.27
C LEU A 295 15.50 29.18 9.26
N VAL A 296 15.81 27.99 9.78
CA VAL A 296 16.95 27.78 10.69
C VAL A 296 18.27 28.17 10.04
N GLN A 297 18.46 27.91 8.73
CA GLN A 297 19.66 28.31 8.00
C GLN A 297 19.83 29.83 7.89
N HIS A 298 18.74 30.61 7.95
CA HIS A 298 18.76 32.08 7.90
C HIS A 298 18.91 32.74 9.28
N ILE A 299 18.85 31.96 10.38
CA ILE A 299 19.09 32.49 11.73
C ILE A 299 20.58 32.75 11.92
N PRO A 300 20.98 33.90 12.48
CA PRO A 300 22.39 34.19 12.83
C PRO A 300 23.00 33.07 13.68
N GLU A 301 24.28 32.80 13.50
CA GLU A 301 24.99 31.66 14.06
C GLU A 301 24.95 31.61 15.61
N ASP A 302 25.05 32.78 16.25
CA ASP A 302 24.96 32.97 17.72
C ASP A 302 23.60 32.53 18.26
N LEU A 303 22.51 32.78 17.53
CA LEU A 303 21.16 32.41 17.95
C LEU A 303 20.80 30.98 17.54
N ARG A 304 21.37 30.48 16.42
CA ARG A 304 21.12 29.12 15.90
C ARG A 304 21.51 28.04 16.92
N ASN A 305 22.57 28.28 17.69
CA ASN A 305 23.06 27.36 18.70
C ASN A 305 22.28 27.39 20.02
N SER A 306 21.26 28.25 20.15
CA SER A 306 20.40 28.28 21.34
C SER A 306 19.59 26.99 21.49
N GLU A 307 19.31 26.61 22.74
CA GLU A 307 18.51 25.38 23.01
C GLU A 307 17.14 25.44 22.35
N ALA A 308 16.50 26.60 22.32
CA ALA A 308 15.19 26.81 21.70
C ALA A 308 15.23 26.54 20.18
N VAL A 309 16.23 27.04 19.47
CA VAL A 309 16.35 26.84 18.01
C VAL A 309 16.69 25.38 17.71
N ARG A 310 17.59 24.74 18.46
CA ARG A 310 17.91 23.31 18.30
C ARG A 310 16.69 22.42 18.52
N ALA A 311 15.84 22.73 19.49
CA ALA A 311 14.60 22.00 19.72
C ALA A 311 13.65 22.08 18.52
N LEU A 312 13.52 23.25 17.88
CA LEU A 312 12.70 23.46 16.68
C LEU A 312 13.32 22.82 15.44
N GLU A 313 14.65 22.79 15.29
CA GLU A 313 15.36 22.17 14.18
C GLU A 313 15.06 20.68 14.07
N THR A 314 14.78 19.99 15.17
CA THR A 314 14.41 18.56 15.17
C THR A 314 13.14 18.26 14.37
N TYR A 315 12.25 19.24 14.18
CA TYR A 315 11.05 19.14 13.34
C TYR A 315 11.36 19.35 11.85
N GLY A 316 12.52 19.91 11.52
CA GLY A 316 12.98 20.12 10.14
C GLY A 316 13.36 18.81 9.45
N CYS A 317 13.31 18.82 8.12
CA CYS A 317 13.77 17.71 7.29
C CYS A 317 14.02 18.21 5.88
N LEU A 318 15.13 17.78 5.26
CA LEU A 318 15.43 18.06 3.85
C LEU A 318 15.33 16.83 2.96
N THR A 319 14.76 15.74 3.46
CA THR A 319 14.56 14.54 2.64
C THR A 319 13.56 14.81 1.51
N ARG A 320 13.86 14.25 0.35
CA ARG A 320 12.99 14.32 -0.82
C ARG A 320 12.41 12.94 -1.12
N MET A 321 11.10 12.89 -1.33
CA MET A 321 10.37 11.66 -1.63
C MET A 321 9.61 11.84 -2.93
N HIS A 322 9.93 11.02 -3.92
CA HIS A 322 9.21 10.92 -5.19
C HIS A 322 8.20 9.77 -5.09
N ILE A 323 6.93 10.06 -5.31
CA ILE A 323 5.86 9.06 -5.34
C ILE A 323 5.44 8.88 -6.79
N VAL A 324 5.78 7.75 -7.38
CA VAL A 324 5.30 7.34 -8.71
C VAL A 324 4.03 6.53 -8.51
N ARG A 325 2.91 7.12 -8.85
CA ARG A 325 1.61 6.46 -8.75
C ARG A 325 1.36 5.59 -9.99
N LEU A 326 1.25 4.29 -9.78
CA LEU A 326 0.84 3.32 -10.79
C LEU A 326 -0.60 2.90 -10.51
N LEU A 327 -1.52 3.25 -11.40
CA LEU A 327 -2.94 2.95 -11.26
C LEU A 327 -3.34 1.90 -12.28
N ALA A 328 -3.95 0.80 -11.83
CA ALA A 328 -4.46 -0.22 -12.72
C ALA A 328 -5.53 0.37 -13.65
N PRO A 329 -5.41 0.17 -14.96
CA PRO A 329 -6.43 0.60 -15.89
C PRO A 329 -7.71 -0.20 -15.69
N ARG A 330 -8.84 0.37 -16.04
CA ARG A 330 -10.09 -0.40 -16.16
C ARG A 330 -9.97 -1.33 -17.38
N LEU A 331 -10.06 -2.61 -17.12
CA LEU A 331 -10.09 -3.58 -18.20
C LEU A 331 -11.51 -3.75 -18.72
N ALA A 332 -11.63 -4.02 -20.03
CA ALA A 332 -12.91 -4.30 -20.63
C ALA A 332 -13.59 -5.49 -19.93
N ASN A 333 -14.88 -5.35 -19.64
CA ASN A 333 -15.71 -6.35 -18.95
C ASN A 333 -15.36 -6.61 -17.48
N GLU A 334 -14.66 -5.72 -16.78
CA GLU A 334 -14.53 -5.81 -15.32
C GLU A 334 -15.83 -5.34 -14.64
N ASP A 335 -16.27 -6.12 -13.66
CA ASP A 335 -17.44 -5.85 -12.82
C ASP A 335 -17.08 -5.82 -11.33
N HIS A 336 -18.10 -5.86 -10.46
CA HIS A 336 -17.96 -5.86 -9.01
C HIS A 336 -17.24 -7.11 -8.46
N THR A 337 -16.98 -8.13 -9.29
CA THR A 337 -16.31 -9.40 -8.91
C THR A 337 -14.84 -9.43 -9.29
N LYS A 338 -14.30 -8.33 -9.82
CA LYS A 338 -12.90 -8.24 -10.31
C LYS A 338 -11.85 -8.68 -9.28
N ASP A 339 -12.10 -8.48 -8.00
CA ASP A 339 -11.23 -8.85 -6.89
C ASP A 339 -11.24 -10.35 -6.55
N VAL A 340 -12.17 -11.11 -7.10
CA VAL A 340 -12.29 -12.57 -6.97
C VAL A 340 -12.21 -13.30 -8.33
N ASP A 341 -11.87 -12.59 -9.41
CA ASP A 341 -11.67 -13.18 -10.74
C ASP A 341 -10.25 -13.74 -10.87
N PHE A 342 -10.07 -14.99 -10.41
CA PHE A 342 -8.83 -15.76 -10.55
C PHE A 342 -8.78 -16.58 -11.85
N THR A 343 -9.52 -16.18 -12.88
CA THR A 343 -9.41 -16.85 -14.20
C THR A 343 -8.01 -16.64 -14.81
N PRO A 344 -7.46 -17.64 -15.55
CA PRO A 344 -6.16 -17.50 -16.19
C PRO A 344 -6.08 -16.28 -17.12
N ALA A 345 -7.19 -15.96 -17.80
CA ALA A 345 -7.28 -14.79 -18.66
C ALA A 345 -7.30 -13.47 -17.87
N GLY A 346 -8.01 -13.41 -16.75
CA GLY A 346 -8.04 -12.25 -15.84
C GLY A 346 -6.68 -11.97 -15.24
N ILE A 347 -6.01 -12.99 -14.70
CA ILE A 347 -4.66 -12.89 -14.16
C ILE A 347 -3.68 -12.36 -15.20
N ARG A 348 -3.65 -12.98 -16.41
CA ARG A 348 -2.74 -12.58 -17.48
C ARG A 348 -2.96 -11.13 -17.91
N ARG A 349 -4.21 -10.71 -18.17
CA ARG A 349 -4.51 -9.33 -18.59
C ARG A 349 -4.06 -8.30 -17.55
N ARG A 350 -4.25 -8.59 -16.25
CA ARG A 350 -3.80 -7.70 -15.18
C ARG A 350 -2.29 -7.65 -15.08
N TRP A 351 -1.62 -8.79 -15.20
CA TRP A 351 -0.17 -8.86 -15.25
C TRP A 351 0.41 -8.03 -16.40
N GLU A 352 -0.08 -8.24 -17.62
CA GLU A 352 0.33 -7.50 -18.82
C GLU A 352 0.09 -5.98 -18.66
N ALA A 353 -1.05 -5.58 -18.08
CA ALA A 353 -1.35 -4.17 -17.82
C ALA A 353 -0.39 -3.55 -16.80
N GLY A 354 -0.05 -4.30 -15.73
CA GLY A 354 0.92 -3.86 -14.73
C GLY A 354 2.31 -3.68 -15.32
N TYR A 355 2.76 -4.64 -16.09
CA TYR A 355 4.03 -4.60 -16.80
C TYR A 355 4.12 -3.37 -17.75
N ALA A 356 3.10 -3.18 -18.60
CA ALA A 356 3.05 -2.06 -19.53
C ALA A 356 3.03 -0.69 -18.83
N ASN A 357 2.29 -0.56 -17.70
CA ASN A 357 2.23 0.69 -16.96
C ASN A 357 3.58 1.03 -16.29
N ALA A 358 4.23 0.04 -15.69
CA ALA A 358 5.54 0.23 -15.08
C ALA A 358 6.60 0.56 -16.12
N ARG A 359 6.61 -0.11 -17.27
CA ARG A 359 7.51 0.19 -18.40
C ARG A 359 7.38 1.65 -18.83
N ARG A 360 6.16 2.16 -19.04
CA ARG A 360 5.94 3.57 -19.39
C ARG A 360 6.46 4.53 -18.32
N ALA A 361 6.24 4.23 -17.05
CA ALA A 361 6.76 5.06 -15.96
C ALA A 361 8.29 5.08 -15.91
N ILE A 362 8.94 3.93 -16.14
CA ILE A 362 10.40 3.79 -16.20
C ILE A 362 10.99 4.58 -17.38
N GLU A 363 10.39 4.46 -18.56
CA GLU A 363 10.82 5.16 -19.78
C GLU A 363 10.74 6.68 -19.64
N ARG A 364 9.70 7.19 -18.99
CA ARG A 364 9.54 8.63 -18.70
C ARG A 364 10.48 9.11 -17.60
N ALA A 365 10.73 8.28 -16.60
CA ALA A 365 11.53 8.56 -15.41
C ALA A 365 11.27 9.98 -14.83
N PRO A 366 10.00 10.32 -14.46
CA PRO A 366 9.62 11.70 -14.09
C PRO A 366 10.36 12.20 -12.84
N TRP A 367 10.91 11.30 -12.03
CA TRP A 367 11.71 11.63 -10.84
C TRP A 367 13.10 12.19 -11.16
N ARG A 368 13.50 12.22 -12.45
CA ARG A 368 14.78 12.79 -12.89
C ARG A 368 14.71 14.28 -13.25
N ALA A 369 13.52 14.86 -13.25
CA ALA A 369 13.33 16.29 -13.48
C ALA A 369 13.90 17.13 -12.33
N GLU A 370 14.12 18.42 -12.57
CA GLU A 370 14.51 19.37 -11.54
C GLU A 370 13.30 19.80 -10.71
N PHE A 371 13.49 19.89 -9.40
CA PHE A 371 12.45 20.24 -8.43
C PHE A 371 12.92 21.35 -7.50
N GLY A 372 12.00 22.18 -7.04
CA GLY A 372 12.27 23.29 -6.13
C GLY A 372 12.84 22.83 -4.77
N PRO A 373 13.50 23.76 -4.04
CA PRO A 373 14.09 23.42 -2.73
C PRO A 373 13.05 23.12 -1.65
N LEU A 374 11.81 23.55 -1.82
CA LEU A 374 10.70 23.29 -0.90
C LEU A 374 9.86 22.07 -1.27
N ASP A 375 10.18 21.40 -2.40
CA ASP A 375 9.47 20.21 -2.86
C ASP A 375 10.01 18.97 -2.16
N GLY A 376 9.55 18.75 -0.92
CA GLY A 376 9.95 17.60 -0.12
C GLY A 376 9.24 16.30 -0.48
N VAL A 377 8.00 16.39 -1.00
CA VAL A 377 7.25 15.24 -1.55
C VAL A 377 6.70 15.64 -2.91
N ILE A 378 7.04 14.85 -3.93
CA ILE A 378 6.64 15.07 -5.32
C ILE A 378 5.81 13.90 -5.79
N LEU A 379 4.56 14.15 -6.19
CA LEU A 379 3.66 13.15 -6.74
C LEU A 379 3.75 13.15 -8.27
N HIS A 380 4.05 11.97 -8.83
CA HIS A 380 4.05 11.72 -10.27
C HIS A 380 2.84 10.88 -10.64
N GLU A 381 1.89 11.48 -11.31
CA GLU A 381 0.66 10.83 -11.77
C GLU A 381 0.76 10.34 -13.21
N PRO A 382 0.03 9.25 -13.58
CA PRO A 382 -0.16 8.88 -14.98
C PRO A 382 -0.88 10.00 -15.74
N GLU A 383 -0.54 10.20 -17.03
CA GLU A 383 -1.17 11.27 -17.86
C GLU A 383 -2.68 11.09 -18.02
N ASP A 384 -3.16 9.86 -18.00
CA ASP A 384 -4.58 9.53 -18.18
C ASP A 384 -5.40 9.60 -16.86
N ALA A 385 -4.74 9.88 -15.72
CA ALA A 385 -5.45 10.06 -14.46
C ALA A 385 -6.01 11.48 -14.41
N THR A 386 -7.32 11.62 -14.22
CA THR A 386 -7.94 12.91 -13.82
C THR A 386 -7.12 13.45 -12.66
N ARG A 387 -6.47 14.62 -12.85
CA ARG A 387 -5.43 15.10 -11.95
C ARG A 387 -5.96 15.22 -10.53
N LEU A 388 -5.39 14.45 -9.63
CA LEU A 388 -5.58 14.64 -8.19
C LEU A 388 -5.24 16.09 -7.78
N HIS A 389 -4.36 16.74 -8.55
CA HIS A 389 -3.95 18.11 -8.39
C HIS A 389 -5.13 19.09 -8.54
N ASP A 390 -6.10 18.83 -9.42
CA ASP A 390 -7.25 19.72 -9.62
C ASP A 390 -8.22 19.65 -8.43
N VAL A 391 -8.34 18.49 -7.79
CA VAL A 391 -9.12 18.32 -6.54
C VAL A 391 -8.43 18.97 -5.34
N LEU A 392 -7.09 19.10 -5.37
CA LEU A 392 -6.31 19.67 -4.28
C LEU A 392 -6.08 21.17 -4.42
N SER A 393 -6.12 21.72 -5.65
CA SER A 393 -6.04 23.16 -5.89
C SER A 393 -7.29 23.88 -5.45
N ASP A 394 -8.47 23.25 -5.55
CA ASP A 394 -9.74 23.81 -5.06
C ASP A 394 -9.85 23.80 -3.52
N ALA A 395 -9.04 22.99 -2.83
CA ALA A 395 -9.01 22.94 -1.37
C ALA A 395 -7.94 23.86 -0.73
N ALA A 396 -7.06 24.47 -1.51
CA ALA A 396 -6.13 25.47 -1.02
C ALA A 396 -6.86 26.82 -0.93
N PRO A 397 -6.93 27.48 0.26
CA PRO A 397 -7.41 28.84 0.30
C PRO A 397 -6.53 29.69 -0.63
N ALA A 398 -7.15 30.36 -1.60
CA ALA A 398 -6.46 31.28 -2.49
C ALA A 398 -5.58 32.20 -1.65
N ALA A 399 -4.26 32.12 -1.82
CA ALA A 399 -3.37 33.10 -1.28
C ALA A 399 -3.73 34.42 -1.95
N GLN A 400 -4.44 35.28 -1.23
CA GLN A 400 -4.69 36.65 -1.69
C GLN A 400 -3.30 37.33 -1.82
N PRO A 401 -2.91 37.78 -2.99
CA PRO A 401 -1.84 38.73 -3.09
C PRO A 401 -2.39 40.11 -2.68
N ASP A 402 -1.62 40.84 -1.90
CA ASP A 402 -1.68 42.26 -1.65
C ASP A 402 -2.66 42.79 -0.62
N GLY A 403 -2.18 42.83 0.62
CA GLY A 403 -2.45 43.90 1.53
C GLY A 403 -1.58 45.13 1.20
N ALA A 404 -2.01 45.95 0.25
CA ALA A 404 -1.53 47.32 0.17
C ALA A 404 -1.82 47.99 1.51
N ALA A 405 -0.76 48.38 2.22
CA ALA A 405 -0.83 49.12 3.47
C ALA A 405 -1.68 50.40 3.28
N ARG A 406 -2.87 50.44 3.88
CA ARG A 406 -3.60 51.68 4.06
C ARG A 406 -2.88 52.52 5.10
N PRO A 407 -2.54 53.80 4.79
CA PRO A 407 -1.96 54.69 5.80
C PRO A 407 -3.02 54.96 6.88
N LEU A 408 -2.62 54.81 8.14
CA LEU A 408 -3.39 55.24 9.31
C LEU A 408 -3.60 56.76 9.27
N ALA A 409 -4.83 57.20 9.21
CA ALA A 409 -5.22 58.60 9.36
C ALA A 409 -4.99 59.05 10.82
N PRO A 410 -4.52 60.30 11.07
CA PRO A 410 -4.24 60.75 12.43
C PRO A 410 -5.54 60.97 13.21
N SER A 411 -5.60 60.45 14.41
CA SER A 411 -6.66 60.67 15.40
C SER A 411 -6.74 62.17 15.77
N ALA A 412 -7.85 62.81 15.46
CA ALA A 412 -8.17 64.13 15.98
C ALA A 412 -8.61 64.04 17.44
N ALA A 413 -7.80 64.59 18.33
CA ALA A 413 -8.19 64.89 19.69
C ALA A 413 -9.32 65.90 19.69
N LYS A 414 -10.38 65.66 20.43
CA LYS A 414 -11.37 66.67 20.84
C LYS A 414 -11.34 66.75 22.36
N ALA A 415 -11.24 68.02 22.77
CA ALA A 415 -11.34 68.54 24.10
C ALA A 415 -12.63 68.16 24.87
#